data_c9d66ead9353013190a368982939abcc
#
_entry.id   c9d66ead9353013190a368982939abcc
#
_cell.length_a   1.000
_cell.length_b   1.000
_cell.length_c   1.000
_cell.angle_alpha   90.00
_cell.angle_beta   90.00
_cell.angle_gamma   90.00
#
_symmetry.space_group_name_H-M   'P 1'
#
loop_
_entity.id
_entity.type
_entity.pdbx_description
1 polymer ?
#
loop_
_entity_poly.entity_id
_entity_poly.type
_entity_poly.pdbx_seq_one_letter_code
_entity_poly.pdbx_strand_id
1 'polypeptide(L)'
;MNAKLMTSNLHSILSLEVPLIVEISQRRMPLAEAVHLVRGAIVEFPQASNGELRILINNKAIGTGTAVKVGENFGVRVSAVGDMTSRVEALKS
;
A
#
# COMPACT_ATOMS: atom_id res chain seq x y z
N MET A 1 2.47 9.69 33.65
CA MET A 1 1.78 10.24 32.45
C MET A 1 0.29 10.29 32.73
N ASN A 2 -0.34 11.41 32.47
CA ASN A 2 -1.78 11.52 32.74
C ASN A 2 -2.58 11.10 31.49
N ALA A 3 -3.83 10.69 31.71
CA ALA A 3 -4.70 10.18 30.65
C ALA A 3 -5.03 11.24 29.59
N LYS A 4 -5.12 12.50 30.00
CA LYS A 4 -5.42 13.59 29.09
C LYS A 4 -4.30 13.77 28.04
N LEU A 5 -3.04 13.65 28.46
CA LEU A 5 -1.91 13.76 27.56
C LEU A 5 -1.86 12.58 26.58
N MET A 6 -2.13 11.37 27.06
CA MET A 6 -2.19 10.20 26.21
C MET A 6 -3.30 10.30 25.15
N THR A 7 -4.46 10.80 25.56
CA THR A 7 -5.60 11.00 24.67
C THR A 7 -5.26 12.02 23.57
N SER A 8 -4.58 13.12 23.93
CA SER A 8 -4.16 14.14 22.96
C SER A 8 -3.17 13.58 21.94
N ASN A 9 -2.19 12.77 22.41
CA ASN A 9 -1.21 12.15 21.53
C ASN A 9 -1.87 11.17 20.56
N LEU A 10 -2.80 10.35 21.05
CA LEU A 10 -3.53 9.41 20.21
C LEU A 10 -4.37 10.14 19.16
N HIS A 11 -5.05 11.21 19.55
CA HIS A 11 -5.84 12.00 18.62
C HIS A 11 -4.95 12.59 17.52
N SER A 12 -3.78 13.11 17.89
CA SER A 12 -2.83 13.66 16.91
C SER A 12 -2.35 12.60 15.93
N ILE A 13 -2.05 11.40 16.42
CA ILE A 13 -1.61 10.29 15.58
C ILE A 13 -2.72 9.89 14.61
N LEU A 14 -3.96 9.80 15.07
CA LEU A 14 -5.09 9.40 14.23
C LEU A 14 -5.44 10.45 13.17
N SER A 15 -4.98 11.69 13.36
CA SER A 15 -5.21 12.77 12.40
C SER A 15 -4.14 12.86 11.32
N LEU A 16 -3.04 12.13 11.45
CA LEU A 16 -1.97 12.15 10.46
C LEU A 16 -2.42 11.49 9.16
N GLU A 17 -2.06 12.09 8.06
CA GLU A 17 -2.27 11.49 6.75
C GLU A 17 -1.08 10.61 6.40
N VAL A 18 -1.37 9.46 5.81
CA VAL A 18 -0.35 8.51 5.38
C VAL A 18 -0.63 8.09 3.95
N PRO A 19 0.42 7.76 3.18
CA PRO A 19 0.20 7.28 1.81
C PRO A 19 -0.42 5.88 1.83
N LEU A 20 -1.52 5.75 1.10
CA LEU A 20 -2.17 4.47 0.84
C LEU A 20 -1.85 4.09 -0.60
N ILE A 21 -1.19 2.97 -0.79
CA ILE A 21 -0.73 2.52 -2.09
C ILE A 21 -1.40 1.20 -2.45
N VAL A 22 -1.88 1.11 -3.68
CA VAL A 22 -2.35 -0.15 -4.24
C VAL A 22 -1.33 -0.57 -5.29
N GLU A 23 -0.65 -1.68 -5.04
CA GLU A 23 0.40 -2.18 -5.91
C GLU A 23 -0.18 -3.24 -6.84
N ILE A 24 -0.09 -2.99 -8.13
CA ILE A 24 -0.62 -3.90 -9.14
C ILE A 24 0.33 -5.08 -9.35
N SER A 25 1.63 -4.80 -9.42
CA SER A 25 2.63 -5.85 -9.64
C SER A 25 4.01 -5.32 -9.28
N GLN A 26 4.92 -6.24 -9.05
CA GLN A 26 6.32 -5.89 -8.86
C GLN A 26 7.18 -6.93 -9.56
N ARG A 27 8.38 -6.53 -9.89
CA ARG A 27 9.32 -7.37 -10.59
C ARG A 27 10.74 -7.00 -10.19
N ARG A 28 11.60 -8.00 -10.08
CA ARG A 28 13.03 -7.77 -9.92
C ARG A 28 13.69 -7.75 -11.30
N MET A 29 14.67 -6.89 -11.45
CA MET A 29 15.46 -6.86 -12.67
C MET A 29 16.92 -6.53 -12.33
N PRO A 30 17.87 -6.97 -13.16
CA PRO A 30 19.26 -6.59 -12.97
C PRO A 30 19.43 -5.07 -13.10
N LEU A 31 20.34 -4.51 -12.33
CA LEU A 31 20.62 -3.08 -12.40
C LEU A 31 21.05 -2.68 -13.81
N ALA A 32 21.78 -3.55 -14.49
CA ALA A 32 22.23 -3.29 -15.86
C ALA A 32 21.06 -3.06 -16.82
N GLU A 33 19.92 -3.74 -16.60
CA GLU A 33 18.71 -3.48 -17.38
C GLU A 33 18.03 -2.19 -16.95
N ALA A 34 17.98 -1.95 -15.63
CA ALA A 34 17.26 -0.79 -15.09
C ALA A 34 17.86 0.52 -15.58
N VAL A 35 19.18 0.60 -15.75
CA VAL A 35 19.82 1.82 -16.22
C VAL A 35 19.55 2.09 -17.70
N HIS A 36 18.99 1.14 -18.43
CA HIS A 36 18.62 1.30 -19.85
C HIS A 36 17.14 1.59 -20.05
N LEU A 37 16.40 1.86 -18.97
CA LEU A 37 14.99 2.27 -19.10
C LEU A 37 14.95 3.68 -19.68
N VAL A 38 14.31 3.80 -20.83
CA VAL A 38 14.21 5.05 -21.56
C VAL A 38 12.73 5.29 -21.89
N ARG A 39 12.42 6.51 -22.27
CA ARG A 39 11.05 6.85 -22.69
C ARG A 39 10.62 5.95 -23.83
N GLY A 40 9.45 5.33 -23.68
CA GLY A 40 8.89 4.40 -24.67
C GLY A 40 9.26 2.96 -24.44
N ALA A 41 10.15 2.66 -23.48
CA ALA A 41 10.47 1.28 -23.14
C ALA A 41 9.24 0.58 -22.57
N ILE A 42 9.13 -0.71 -22.86
CA ILE A 42 8.04 -1.55 -22.33
C ILE A 42 8.63 -2.50 -21.30
N VAL A 43 8.06 -2.50 -20.12
CA VAL A 43 8.47 -3.42 -19.05
C VAL A 43 7.31 -4.35 -18.75
N GLU A 44 7.55 -5.64 -18.88
CA GLU A 44 6.54 -6.64 -18.57
C GLU A 44 6.58 -7.00 -17.10
N PHE A 45 5.41 -7.23 -16.52
CA PHE A 45 5.24 -7.66 -15.14
C PHE A 45 4.47 -8.96 -15.09
N PRO A 46 4.78 -9.84 -14.15
CA PRO A 46 3.98 -11.05 -13.97
C PRO A 46 2.59 -10.69 -13.46
N GLN A 47 1.58 -11.39 -13.97
CA GLN A 47 0.24 -11.26 -13.42
C GLN A 47 0.13 -12.09 -12.14
N ALA A 48 -0.54 -11.54 -11.13
CA ALA A 48 -0.89 -12.32 -9.95
C ALA A 48 -1.88 -13.42 -10.37
N SER A 49 -1.63 -14.64 -9.95
CA SER A 49 -2.42 -15.80 -10.35
C SER A 49 -3.89 -15.70 -9.94
N ASN A 50 -4.18 -14.94 -8.88
CA ASN A 50 -5.52 -14.76 -8.34
C ASN A 50 -6.09 -13.37 -8.62
N GLY A 51 -5.38 -12.52 -9.36
CA GLY A 51 -5.80 -11.15 -9.64
C GLY A 51 -5.78 -10.22 -8.44
N GLU A 52 -5.17 -10.62 -7.33
CA GLU A 52 -5.11 -9.79 -6.15
C GLU A 52 -4.07 -8.67 -6.27
N LEU A 53 -4.43 -7.53 -5.71
CA LEU A 53 -3.55 -6.37 -5.58
C LEU A 53 -3.06 -6.30 -4.14
N ARG A 54 -1.85 -5.80 -3.94
CA ARG A 54 -1.33 -5.56 -2.59
C ARG A 54 -1.73 -4.15 -2.14
N ILE A 55 -2.12 -4.05 -0.88
CA ILE A 55 -2.45 -2.78 -0.26
C ILE A 55 -1.35 -2.45 0.74
N LEU A 56 -0.77 -1.26 0.60
CA LEU A 56 0.31 -0.81 1.46
C LEU A 56 -0.08 0.50 2.13
N ILE A 57 0.27 0.62 3.38
CA ILE A 57 0.22 1.90 4.10
C ILE A 57 1.64 2.21 4.52
N ASN A 58 2.10 3.40 4.15
CA ASN A 58 3.44 3.87 4.47
C ASN A 58 4.51 2.85 4.02
N ASN A 59 4.33 2.30 2.81
CA ASN A 59 5.21 1.31 2.19
C ASN A 59 5.25 -0.06 2.86
N LYS A 60 4.34 -0.31 3.81
CA LYS A 60 4.24 -1.63 4.45
C LYS A 60 2.99 -2.33 3.96
N ALA A 61 3.12 -3.55 3.50
CA ALA A 61 1.99 -4.35 3.04
C ALA A 61 1.10 -4.69 4.24
N ILE A 62 -0.16 -4.31 4.15
CA ILE A 62 -1.14 -4.56 5.21
C ILE A 62 -2.27 -5.47 4.78
N GLY A 63 -2.39 -5.73 3.48
CA GLY A 63 -3.50 -6.57 3.01
C GLY A 63 -3.49 -6.74 1.51
N THR A 64 -4.56 -7.32 1.03
CA THR A 64 -4.80 -7.58 -0.39
C THR A 64 -6.22 -7.19 -0.75
N GLY A 65 -6.46 -7.02 -2.03
CA GLY A 65 -7.78 -6.68 -2.52
C GLY A 65 -7.91 -6.92 -4.01
N THR A 66 -9.10 -6.64 -4.52
CA THR A 66 -9.39 -6.76 -5.95
C THR A 66 -9.85 -5.43 -6.49
N ALA A 67 -9.50 -5.16 -7.74
CA ALA A 67 -9.89 -3.93 -8.40
C ALA A 67 -11.40 -3.91 -8.64
N VAL A 68 -12.03 -2.79 -8.37
CA VAL A 68 -13.45 -2.57 -8.66
C VAL A 68 -13.62 -1.20 -9.29
N LYS A 69 -14.72 -1.03 -10.00
CA LYS A 69 -15.08 0.26 -10.57
C LYS A 69 -16.15 0.89 -9.70
N VAL A 70 -15.92 2.15 -9.29
CA VAL A 70 -16.89 2.91 -8.48
C VAL A 70 -17.23 4.17 -9.26
N GLY A 71 -18.34 4.14 -9.99
CA GLY A 71 -18.66 5.19 -10.94
C GLY A 71 -17.60 5.26 -12.02
N GLU A 72 -16.94 6.39 -12.16
CA GLU A 72 -15.83 6.57 -13.10
C GLU A 72 -14.47 6.36 -12.45
N ASN A 73 -14.45 6.10 -11.16
CA ASN A 73 -13.21 5.95 -10.41
C ASN A 73 -12.81 4.48 -10.27
N PHE A 74 -11.52 4.28 -10.09
CA PHE A 74 -10.95 3.00 -9.72
C PHE A 74 -11.02 2.85 -8.20
N GLY A 75 -11.45 1.68 -7.75
CA GLY A 75 -11.46 1.36 -6.33
C GLY A 75 -10.86 -0.01 -6.08
N VAL A 76 -10.70 -0.33 -4.81
CA VAL A 76 -10.21 -1.64 -4.39
C VAL A 76 -11.14 -2.19 -3.32
N ARG A 77 -11.64 -3.39 -3.57
CA ARG A 77 -12.38 -4.12 -2.54
C ARG A 77 -11.37 -4.88 -1.70
N VAL A 78 -11.32 -4.58 -0.42
CA VAL A 78 -10.39 -5.23 0.49
C VAL A 78 -10.82 -6.67 0.69
N SER A 79 -9.92 -7.62 0.40
CA SER A 79 -10.19 -9.06 0.56
C SER A 79 -9.63 -9.57 1.87
N ALA A 80 -8.46 -9.10 2.27
CA ALA A 80 -7.82 -9.50 3.51
C ALA A 80 -6.98 -8.35 4.03
N VAL A 81 -6.96 -8.17 5.35
CA VAL A 81 -6.11 -7.18 6.00
C VAL A 81 -5.44 -7.82 7.20
N GLY A 82 -4.27 -7.29 7.55
CA GLY A 82 -3.60 -7.66 8.79
C GLY A 82 -4.39 -7.17 10.00
N ASP A 83 -3.96 -7.62 11.17
CA ASP A 83 -4.59 -7.20 12.41
C ASP A 83 -4.32 -5.72 12.71
N MET A 84 -4.92 -5.22 13.80
CA MET A 84 -4.76 -3.82 14.19
C MET A 84 -3.31 -3.48 14.51
N THR A 85 -2.57 -4.43 15.10
CA THR A 85 -1.16 -4.24 15.43
C THR A 85 -0.33 -4.00 14.17
N SER A 86 -0.55 -4.80 13.12
CA SER A 86 0.13 -4.62 11.84
C SER A 86 -0.16 -3.26 11.24
N ARG A 87 -1.41 -2.80 11.30
CA ARG A 87 -1.79 -1.49 10.77
C ARG A 87 -1.11 -0.35 11.52
N VAL A 88 -1.03 -0.45 12.84
CA VAL A 88 -0.36 0.55 13.68
C VAL A 88 1.14 0.56 13.40
N GLU A 89 1.75 -0.60 13.26
CA GLU A 89 3.17 -0.70 12.92
C GLU A 89 3.46 -0.04 11.55
N ALA A 90 2.57 -0.18 10.59
CA ALA A 90 2.71 0.49 9.30
C ALA A 90 2.73 2.02 9.44
N LEU A 91 1.99 2.57 10.39
CA LEU A 91 1.95 4.00 10.63
C LEU A 91 3.23 4.54 11.26
N LYS A 92 4.00 3.69 11.92
CA LYS A 92 5.22 4.11 12.62
C LYS A 92 6.42 4.35 11.73
N SER A 93 6.39 3.96 10.48
CA SER A 93 7.58 4.06 9.62
C SER A 93 7.57 5.18 8.62
#